data_291d1f1957b8f563b4162fe049e669df
#
_entry.id   291d1f1957b8f563b4162fe049e669df
#
_cell.length_a   1.000
_cell.length_b   1.000
_cell.length_c   1.000
_cell.angle_alpha   90.00
_cell.angle_beta   90.00
_cell.angle_gamma   90.00
#
_symmetry.space_group_name_H-M   'P 1'
#
loop_
_entity.id
_entity.type
_entity.pdbx_description
1 polymer ?
#
loop_
_entity_poly.entity_id
_entity_poly.type
_entity_poly.pdbx_seq_one_letter_code
_entity_poly.pdbx_strand_id
1 'polypeptide(L)'
;MQSLKVLLIALPMTFISQSFDYTPPVEIVEEKTGFAIAEDYGIDYKLIKAVAVIESGWKHDSHMARTRNNIFGLMGKSFDSVDECIHYWCKLYNKRYKGMSIDEMAKVYCPPNAERWAEKVRRIMWKLKKKCQ
;
A
#
# COMPACT_ATOMS: atom_id res chain seq x y z
N MET A 1 22.42 65.04 -51.00
CA MET A 1 21.55 63.97 -50.47
C MET A 1 22.41 62.85 -50.03
N GLN A 2 22.62 62.72 -48.73
CA GLN A 2 23.38 61.61 -48.19
C GLN A 2 22.39 60.48 -47.89
N SER A 3 22.62 59.34 -48.54
CA SER A 3 21.86 58.14 -48.31
C SER A 3 22.29 57.57 -46.95
N LEU A 4 21.41 57.59 -46.00
CA LEU A 4 21.62 56.95 -44.70
C LEU A 4 21.56 55.44 -44.89
N LYS A 5 22.69 54.77 -44.99
CA LYS A 5 22.75 53.33 -44.95
C LYS A 5 22.53 52.89 -43.50
N VAL A 6 21.32 52.46 -43.20
CA VAL A 6 21.06 51.76 -41.94
C VAL A 6 21.76 50.41 -42.00
N LEU A 7 22.88 50.34 -41.30
CA LEU A 7 23.56 49.06 -41.11
C LEU A 7 22.76 48.25 -40.05
N LEU A 8 21.91 47.36 -40.52
CA LEU A 8 21.28 46.36 -39.66
C LEU A 8 22.39 45.40 -39.20
N ILE A 9 22.93 45.64 -38.02
CA ILE A 9 23.75 44.66 -37.35
C ILE A 9 22.79 43.58 -36.86
N ALA A 10 22.71 42.47 -37.59
CA ALA A 10 22.11 41.26 -37.07
C ALA A 10 22.97 40.79 -35.93
N LEU A 11 22.57 41.09 -34.70
CA LEU A 11 23.12 40.47 -33.53
C LEU A 11 22.85 38.96 -33.68
N PRO A 12 23.86 38.11 -33.59
CA PRO A 12 23.61 36.68 -33.49
C PRO A 12 22.75 36.48 -32.28
N MET A 13 21.52 36.07 -32.46
CA MET A 13 20.76 35.46 -31.36
C MET A 13 21.51 34.19 -31.01
N THR A 14 22.48 34.33 -30.10
CA THR A 14 22.91 33.18 -29.35
C THR A 14 21.70 32.70 -28.60
N PHE A 15 21.02 31.71 -29.16
CA PHE A 15 20.14 30.87 -28.38
C PHE A 15 21.00 30.25 -27.29
N ILE A 16 21.07 30.94 -26.14
CA ILE A 16 21.42 30.28 -24.90
C ILE A 16 20.25 29.34 -24.72
N SER A 17 20.38 28.09 -25.15
CA SER A 17 19.50 27.03 -24.69
C SER A 17 19.80 26.93 -23.20
N GLN A 18 19.15 27.77 -22.39
CA GLN A 18 18.97 27.44 -21.03
C GLN A 18 18.15 26.18 -21.09
N SER A 19 18.84 25.06 -20.96
CA SER A 19 18.18 23.85 -20.53
C SER A 19 17.56 24.23 -19.18
N PHE A 20 16.29 24.58 -19.19
CA PHE A 20 15.52 24.56 -17.98
C PHE A 20 15.56 23.10 -17.57
N ASP A 21 16.47 22.76 -16.67
CA ASP A 21 16.37 21.55 -15.89
C ASP A 21 15.07 21.68 -15.09
N TYR A 22 13.96 21.36 -15.78
CA TYR A 22 12.72 21.10 -15.10
C TYR A 22 12.93 19.82 -14.34
N THR A 23 13.49 19.97 -13.12
CA THR A 23 13.30 18.96 -12.09
C THR A 23 11.84 19.08 -11.69
N PRO A 24 10.99 18.13 -12.09
CA PRO A 24 9.61 18.12 -11.61
C PRO A 24 9.69 18.18 -10.08
N PRO A 25 8.79 18.93 -9.44
CA PRO A 25 8.74 18.93 -8.00
C PRO A 25 8.74 17.47 -7.55
N VAL A 26 9.68 17.11 -6.68
CA VAL A 26 9.71 15.80 -6.07
C VAL A 26 8.37 15.68 -5.37
N GLU A 27 7.45 14.94 -5.97
CA GLU A 27 6.19 14.59 -5.35
C GLU A 27 6.60 13.78 -4.12
N ILE A 28 6.51 14.40 -2.95
CA ILE A 28 6.71 13.70 -1.69
C ILE A 28 5.49 12.79 -1.57
N VAL A 29 5.60 11.59 -2.14
CA VAL A 29 4.64 10.52 -1.91
C VAL A 29 4.83 10.15 -0.45
N GLU A 30 3.91 10.58 0.39
CA GLU A 30 3.89 10.18 1.79
C GLU A 30 3.74 8.66 1.82
N GLU A 31 4.76 7.98 2.34
CA GLU A 31 4.77 6.51 2.42
C GLU A 31 3.64 6.08 3.36
N LYS A 32 2.74 5.26 2.86
CA LYS A 32 1.64 4.73 3.65
C LYS A 32 2.17 3.77 4.70
N THR A 33 1.62 3.89 5.90
CA THR A 33 1.98 3.05 7.04
C THR A 33 0.76 2.25 7.53
N GLY A 34 1.02 1.19 8.26
CA GLY A 34 -0.01 0.33 8.82
C GLY A 34 -0.92 -0.28 7.74
N PHE A 35 -2.20 -0.42 8.05
CA PHE A 35 -3.14 -1.07 7.12
C PHE A 35 -3.46 -0.24 5.87
N ALA A 36 -3.14 1.06 5.84
CA ALA A 36 -3.25 1.89 4.64
C ALA A 36 -2.34 1.41 3.50
N ILE A 37 -1.28 0.67 3.81
CA ILE A 37 -0.40 0.00 2.82
C ILE A 37 -1.21 -0.87 1.85
N ALA A 38 -2.31 -1.48 2.30
CA ALA A 38 -3.18 -2.32 1.48
C ALA A 38 -3.68 -1.63 0.21
N GLU A 39 -3.91 -0.32 0.27
CA GLU A 39 -4.39 0.45 -0.87
C GLU A 39 -3.41 0.44 -2.04
N ASP A 40 -2.09 0.44 -1.77
CA ASP A 40 -1.04 0.38 -2.79
C ASP A 40 -1.05 -0.95 -3.56
N TYR A 41 -1.67 -1.96 -2.98
CA TYR A 41 -1.84 -3.30 -3.58
C TYR A 41 -3.25 -3.52 -4.16
N GLY A 42 -4.12 -2.51 -4.10
CA GLY A 42 -5.51 -2.62 -4.54
C GLY A 42 -6.38 -3.50 -3.65
N ILE A 43 -6.02 -3.63 -2.37
CA ILE A 43 -6.70 -4.48 -1.39
C ILE A 43 -7.50 -3.61 -0.42
N ASP A 44 -8.73 -4.01 -0.10
CA ASP A 44 -9.51 -3.35 0.94
C ASP A 44 -8.81 -3.52 2.31
N TYR A 45 -8.38 -2.41 2.90
CA TYR A 45 -7.70 -2.43 4.19
C TYR A 45 -8.52 -3.10 5.31
N LYS A 46 -9.86 -3.07 5.20
CA LYS A 46 -10.75 -3.71 6.17
C LYS A 46 -10.58 -5.23 6.17
N LEU A 47 -10.38 -5.81 4.99
CA LEU A 47 -10.10 -7.25 4.87
C LEU A 47 -8.78 -7.62 5.56
N ILE A 48 -7.71 -6.93 5.24
CA ILE A 48 -6.39 -7.15 5.85
C ILE A 48 -6.44 -7.00 7.36
N LYS A 49 -7.05 -5.91 7.82
CA LYS A 49 -7.18 -5.65 9.26
C LYS A 49 -8.03 -6.71 9.96
N ALA A 50 -9.11 -7.17 9.31
CA ALA A 50 -9.94 -8.24 9.87
C ALA A 50 -9.16 -9.55 10.04
N VAL A 51 -8.35 -9.93 9.06
CA VAL A 51 -7.49 -11.13 9.16
C VAL A 51 -6.46 -10.96 10.29
N ALA A 52 -5.79 -9.81 10.36
CA ALA A 52 -4.82 -9.53 11.43
C ALA A 52 -5.45 -9.58 12.82
N VAL A 53 -6.68 -9.07 12.97
CA VAL A 53 -7.42 -9.14 14.25
C VAL A 53 -7.74 -10.58 14.64
N ILE A 54 -8.11 -11.42 13.69
CA ILE A 54 -8.38 -12.84 13.96
C ILE A 54 -7.13 -13.54 14.44
N GLU A 55 -5.97 -13.25 13.83
CA GLU A 55 -4.71 -13.94 14.11
C GLU A 55 -3.97 -13.40 15.34
N SER A 56 -4.09 -12.11 15.63
CA SER A 56 -3.30 -11.45 16.69
C SER A 56 -4.10 -10.60 17.69
N GLY A 57 -5.43 -10.57 17.56
CA GLY A 57 -6.31 -9.76 18.41
C GLY A 57 -6.39 -8.29 17.99
N TRP A 58 -7.31 -7.53 18.58
CA TRP A 58 -7.51 -6.11 18.26
C TRP A 58 -6.30 -5.22 18.57
N LYS A 59 -5.50 -5.62 19.56
CA LYS A 59 -4.27 -4.91 19.97
C LYS A 59 -3.04 -5.42 19.23
N HIS A 60 -3.17 -6.45 18.40
CA HIS A 60 -2.06 -7.12 17.72
C HIS A 60 -0.94 -7.50 18.69
N ASP A 61 -1.30 -8.09 19.83
CA ASP A 61 -0.41 -8.39 20.94
C ASP A 61 -0.21 -9.91 21.20
N SER A 62 -0.52 -10.74 20.21
CA SER A 62 -0.17 -12.16 20.25
C SER A 62 1.35 -12.36 20.43
N HIS A 63 1.76 -13.52 20.88
CA HIS A 63 3.19 -13.82 21.05
C HIS A 63 3.99 -13.56 19.77
N MET A 64 3.51 -14.03 18.62
CA MET A 64 4.19 -13.81 17.32
C MET A 64 4.20 -12.35 16.91
N ALA A 65 3.12 -11.61 17.18
CA ALA A 65 3.07 -10.17 16.90
C ALA A 65 4.10 -9.39 17.72
N ARG A 66 4.23 -9.70 19.02
CA ARG A 66 5.15 -9.00 19.93
C ARG A 66 6.63 -9.34 19.70
N THR A 67 6.93 -10.61 19.38
CA THR A 67 8.31 -11.09 19.29
C THR A 67 8.88 -11.10 17.89
N ARG A 68 8.02 -11.11 16.87
CA ARG A 68 8.40 -11.28 15.46
C ARG A 68 7.76 -10.27 14.51
N ASN A 69 7.05 -9.28 15.03
CA ASN A 69 6.22 -8.35 14.23
C ASN A 69 5.26 -9.07 13.26
N ASN A 70 4.88 -10.30 13.59
CA ASN A 70 4.08 -11.17 12.75
C ASN A 70 2.62 -11.16 13.20
N ILE A 71 1.88 -10.17 12.73
CA ILE A 71 0.48 -9.96 13.12
C ILE A 71 -0.51 -10.89 12.40
N PHE A 72 -0.08 -11.60 11.36
CA PHE A 72 -0.91 -12.55 10.61
C PHE A 72 -0.67 -14.02 10.98
N GLY A 73 0.17 -14.30 11.96
CA GLY A 73 0.45 -15.67 12.35
C GLY A 73 1.13 -16.53 11.29
N LEU A 74 1.92 -15.92 10.42
CA LEU A 74 2.60 -16.62 9.33
C LEU A 74 3.68 -17.55 9.85
N MET A 75 3.54 -18.86 9.60
CA MET A 75 4.44 -19.88 10.11
C MET A 75 5.91 -19.64 9.74
N GLY A 76 6.77 -19.64 10.76
CA GLY A 76 8.22 -19.52 10.58
C GLY A 76 8.71 -18.15 10.12
N LYS A 77 7.86 -17.13 10.09
CA LYS A 77 8.21 -15.79 9.62
C LYS A 77 8.47 -14.82 10.77
N SER A 78 9.48 -13.98 10.57
CA SER A 78 9.78 -12.81 11.41
C SER A 78 10.01 -11.62 10.50
N PHE A 79 9.67 -10.43 10.96
CA PHE A 79 9.77 -9.19 10.21
C PHE A 79 10.46 -8.11 11.04
N ASP A 80 11.14 -7.19 10.38
CA ASP A 80 11.82 -6.07 11.05
C ASP A 80 10.81 -5.03 11.56
N SER A 81 9.63 -4.97 10.95
CA SER A 81 8.53 -4.11 11.36
C SER A 81 7.17 -4.73 11.05
N VAL A 82 6.12 -4.19 11.68
CA VAL A 82 4.73 -4.56 11.35
C VAL A 82 4.38 -4.17 9.91
N ASP A 83 4.87 -3.04 9.44
CA ASP A 83 4.64 -2.58 8.07
C ASP A 83 5.25 -3.56 7.05
N GLU A 84 6.43 -4.09 7.29
CA GLU A 84 7.05 -5.14 6.46
C GLU A 84 6.18 -6.41 6.43
N CYS A 85 5.64 -6.81 7.58
CA CYS A 85 4.70 -7.92 7.65
C CYS A 85 3.44 -7.67 6.80
N ILE A 86 2.89 -6.46 6.82
CA ILE A 86 1.73 -6.09 6.02
C ILE A 86 2.07 -6.11 4.53
N HIS A 87 3.19 -5.55 4.12
CA HIS A 87 3.67 -5.63 2.73
C HIS A 87 3.80 -7.09 2.26
N TYR A 88 4.39 -7.94 3.08
CA TYR A 88 4.53 -9.36 2.77
C TYR A 88 3.17 -10.03 2.57
N TRP A 89 2.22 -9.79 3.48
CA TRP A 89 0.89 -10.38 3.38
C TRP A 89 0.11 -9.87 2.16
N CYS A 90 0.23 -8.58 1.82
CA CYS A 90 -0.38 -8.01 0.61
C CYS A 90 0.13 -8.68 -0.67
N LYS A 91 1.44 -8.93 -0.76
CA LYS A 91 2.03 -9.67 -1.88
C LYS A 91 1.51 -11.11 -1.93
N LEU A 92 1.42 -11.76 -0.78
CA LEU A 92 0.87 -13.10 -0.67
C LEU A 92 -0.60 -13.16 -1.10
N TYR A 93 -1.41 -12.16 -0.68
CA TYR A 93 -2.80 -12.04 -1.09
C TYR A 93 -2.92 -11.95 -2.62
N ASN A 94 -2.19 -11.03 -3.23
CA ASN A 94 -2.24 -10.84 -4.69
C ASN A 94 -1.78 -12.10 -5.46
N LYS A 95 -0.89 -12.89 -4.88
CA LYS A 95 -0.42 -14.14 -5.47
C LYS A 95 -1.43 -15.29 -5.33
N ARG A 96 -2.12 -15.40 -4.20
CA ARG A 96 -2.90 -16.61 -3.84
C ARG A 96 -4.40 -16.40 -3.75
N TYR A 97 -4.84 -15.21 -3.32
CA TYR A 97 -6.23 -14.98 -2.93
C TYR A 97 -6.96 -13.95 -3.78
N LYS A 98 -6.25 -13.24 -4.66
CA LYS A 98 -6.83 -12.20 -5.49
C LYS A 98 -8.00 -12.76 -6.32
N GLY A 99 -9.15 -12.11 -6.23
CA GLY A 99 -10.38 -12.51 -6.92
C GLY A 99 -11.21 -13.58 -6.20
N MET A 100 -10.72 -14.12 -5.08
CA MET A 100 -11.50 -15.03 -4.25
C MET A 100 -12.52 -14.28 -3.40
N SER A 101 -13.70 -14.88 -3.20
CA SER A 101 -14.62 -14.46 -2.15
C SER A 101 -14.04 -14.77 -0.77
N ILE A 102 -14.62 -14.17 0.27
CA ILE A 102 -14.20 -14.48 1.66
C ILE A 102 -14.41 -15.96 1.97
N ASP A 103 -15.48 -16.57 1.45
CA ASP A 103 -15.76 -18.00 1.66
C ASP A 103 -14.74 -18.89 0.96
N GLU A 104 -14.35 -18.56 -0.26
CA GLU A 104 -13.30 -19.29 -1.00
C GLU A 104 -11.95 -19.15 -0.31
N MET A 105 -11.60 -17.93 0.11
CA MET A 105 -10.38 -17.65 0.87
C MET A 105 -10.34 -18.44 2.18
N ALA A 106 -11.46 -18.53 2.89
CA ALA A 106 -11.58 -19.26 4.15
C ALA A 106 -11.26 -20.74 4.01
N LYS A 107 -11.68 -21.37 2.90
CA LYS A 107 -11.40 -22.79 2.61
C LYS A 107 -9.90 -23.07 2.45
N VAL A 108 -9.16 -22.10 1.99
CA VAL A 108 -7.69 -22.22 1.83
C VAL A 108 -6.97 -21.83 3.14
N TYR A 109 -7.44 -20.77 3.78
CA TYR A 109 -6.79 -20.18 4.96
C TYR A 109 -6.99 -20.99 6.25
N CYS A 110 -8.20 -21.49 6.45
CA CYS A 110 -8.60 -22.21 7.66
C CYS A 110 -9.54 -23.37 7.34
N PRO A 111 -9.09 -24.43 6.61
CA PRO A 111 -9.97 -25.50 6.12
C PRO A 111 -10.91 -26.13 7.17
N PRO A 112 -10.44 -26.45 8.41
CA PRO A 112 -11.31 -27.10 9.38
C PRO A 112 -12.47 -26.25 9.88
N ASN A 113 -12.32 -24.92 9.84
CA ASN A 113 -13.27 -23.94 10.37
C ASN A 113 -13.58 -22.81 9.38
N ALA A 114 -13.59 -23.11 8.09
CA ALA A 114 -13.71 -22.11 7.03
C ALA A 114 -14.95 -21.20 7.19
N GLU A 115 -16.11 -21.78 7.44
CA GLU A 115 -17.36 -21.02 7.59
C GLU A 115 -17.29 -20.06 8.78
N ARG A 116 -16.84 -20.54 9.94
CA ARG A 116 -16.69 -19.74 11.15
C ARG A 116 -15.64 -18.62 10.96
N TRP A 117 -14.56 -18.92 10.26
CA TRP A 117 -13.52 -17.94 9.94
C TRP A 117 -14.08 -16.83 9.04
N ALA A 118 -14.77 -17.20 7.97
CA ALA A 118 -15.41 -16.25 7.03
C ALA A 118 -16.41 -15.33 7.73
N GLU A 119 -17.23 -15.88 8.62
CA GLU A 119 -18.20 -15.12 9.43
C GLU A 119 -17.49 -14.09 10.33
N LYS A 120 -16.39 -14.49 10.99
CA LYS A 120 -15.59 -13.57 11.82
C LYS A 120 -15.00 -12.44 10.99
N VAL A 121 -14.44 -12.73 9.82
CA VAL A 121 -13.91 -11.71 8.89
C VAL A 121 -14.99 -10.69 8.55
N ARG A 122 -16.15 -11.14 8.10
CA ARG A 122 -17.26 -10.24 7.74
C ARG A 122 -17.72 -9.38 8.92
N ARG A 123 -17.81 -9.96 10.10
CA ARG A 123 -18.21 -9.24 11.32
C ARG A 123 -17.23 -8.14 11.69
N ILE A 124 -15.93 -8.40 11.58
CA ILE A 124 -14.89 -7.40 11.88
C ILE A 124 -14.91 -6.31 10.81
N MET A 125 -14.98 -6.66 9.53
CA MET A 125 -15.08 -5.68 8.44
C MET A 125 -16.28 -4.76 8.61
N TRP A 126 -17.43 -5.29 9.02
CA TRP A 126 -18.61 -4.48 9.30
C TRP A 126 -18.40 -3.51 10.47
N LYS A 127 -17.77 -3.95 11.56
CA LYS A 127 -17.39 -3.07 12.68
C LYS A 127 -16.46 -1.95 12.25
N LEU A 128 -15.50 -2.25 11.37
CA LEU A 128 -14.58 -1.25 10.84
C LEU A 128 -15.29 -0.22 9.96
N LYS A 129 -16.25 -0.64 9.17
CA LYS A 129 -17.08 0.25 8.35
C LYS A 129 -17.87 1.26 9.21
N LYS A 130 -18.42 0.81 10.35
CA LYS A 130 -19.20 1.70 11.26
C LYS A 130 -18.34 2.75 11.97
N LYS A 131 -17.07 2.47 12.24
CA LYS A 131 -16.16 3.43 12.88
C LYS A 131 -15.76 4.60 11.98
N CYS A 132 -15.95 4.47 10.67
CA CYS A 132 -15.64 5.51 9.68
C CYS A 132 -16.84 6.41 9.36
N GLN A 133 -17.98 6.20 9.98
CA GLN A 133 -19.19 7.03 9.91
C GLN A 133 -19.32 7.88 11.19
#